data_2260215d416796be73ee46ce9d926fe6
#
_entry.id   2260215d416796be73ee46ce9d926fe6
#
_cell.length_a   1.000
_cell.length_b   1.000
_cell.length_c   1.000
_cell.angle_alpha   90.00
_cell.angle_beta   90.00
_cell.angle_gamma   90.00
#
_symmetry.space_group_name_H-M   'P 1'
#
loop_
_entity.id
_entity.type
_entity.pdbx_description
1 polymer ?
#
loop_
_entity_poly.entity_id
_entity_poly.type
_entity_poly.pdbx_seq_one_letter_code
_entity_poly.pdbx_strand_id
1 'polypeptide(L)'
;IAGLGFGLVVAGDFNWIQRLFSFLGSAHLAILAPVSPSVTREAHGGDWDSVRRRLRLCIGLVWPGFFLVAGVGVWLTHPYILRVLAGHPIQAYQLAGLLLIAACMGGFINTYSVFLNSLGLVKMQASASFVMMTPLLVLPIVLSRWMGVSGIALAALICNVPGVIIWPLYTRRALRLKLLDV
;
A
#
# COMPACT_ATOMS: atom_id res chain seq x y z
N ILE A 1 -6.27 8.91 -17.42
CA ILE A 1 -4.99 9.58 -17.76
C ILE A 1 -4.24 8.74 -18.79
N ALA A 2 -3.95 7.45 -18.52
CA ALA A 2 -3.20 6.59 -19.45
C ALA A 2 -3.87 6.46 -20.83
N GLY A 3 -5.18 6.30 -20.89
CA GLY A 3 -5.93 6.17 -22.16
C GLY A 3 -5.93 7.41 -23.02
N LEU A 4 -5.87 8.60 -22.42
CA LEU A 4 -5.88 9.88 -23.14
C LEU A 4 -4.49 10.27 -23.66
N GLY A 5 -3.41 9.77 -23.02
CA GLY A 5 -2.04 10.15 -23.37
C GLY A 5 -1.25 9.13 -24.20
N PHE A 6 -1.54 7.83 -24.05
CA PHE A 6 -0.68 6.77 -24.61
C PHE A 6 -1.38 5.79 -25.57
N GLY A 7 -2.67 6.00 -25.83
CA GLY A 7 -3.47 5.10 -26.65
C GLY A 7 -4.10 3.95 -25.86
N LEU A 8 -5.12 3.34 -26.45
CA LEU A 8 -5.97 2.34 -25.77
C LEU A 8 -5.22 1.04 -25.42
N VAL A 9 -4.28 0.59 -26.26
CA VAL A 9 -3.52 -0.65 -26.02
C VAL A 9 -2.63 -0.50 -24.80
N VAL A 10 -1.83 0.55 -24.73
CA VAL A 10 -0.94 0.82 -23.59
C VAL A 10 -1.73 1.04 -22.29
N ALA A 11 -2.89 1.69 -22.39
CA ALA A 11 -3.78 1.87 -21.24
C ALA A 11 -4.37 0.53 -20.77
N GLY A 12 -4.68 -0.39 -21.68
CA GLY A 12 -5.15 -1.74 -21.39
C GLY A 12 -4.11 -2.55 -20.61
N ASP A 13 -2.89 -2.58 -21.13
CA ASP A 13 -1.77 -3.30 -20.52
C ASP A 13 -1.43 -2.74 -19.12
N PHE A 14 -1.35 -1.42 -18.98
CA PHE A 14 -1.15 -0.77 -17.69
C PHE A 14 -2.25 -1.14 -16.68
N ASN A 15 -3.51 -1.07 -17.09
CA ASN A 15 -4.64 -1.37 -16.23
C ASN A 15 -4.62 -2.84 -15.77
N TRP A 16 -4.22 -3.75 -16.64
CA TRP A 16 -4.11 -5.17 -16.30
C TRP A 16 -3.04 -5.41 -15.23
N ILE A 17 -1.85 -4.83 -15.40
CA ILE A 17 -0.76 -4.93 -14.43
C ILE A 17 -1.18 -4.26 -13.11
N GLN A 18 -1.76 -3.09 -13.16
CA GLN A 18 -2.22 -2.38 -11.96
C GLN A 18 -3.24 -3.21 -11.18
N ARG A 19 -4.13 -3.95 -11.86
CA ARG A 19 -5.09 -4.85 -11.20
C ARG A 19 -4.40 -5.99 -10.44
N LEU A 20 -3.35 -6.58 -11.00
CA LEU A 20 -2.56 -7.60 -10.30
C LEU A 20 -1.98 -7.07 -8.98
N PHE A 21 -1.37 -5.89 -9.01
CA PHE A 21 -0.80 -5.28 -7.81
C PHE A 21 -1.88 -4.80 -6.82
N SER A 22 -3.03 -4.33 -7.31
CA SER A 22 -4.18 -4.03 -6.46
C SER A 22 -4.74 -5.28 -5.77
N PHE A 23 -4.71 -6.43 -6.45
CA PHE A 23 -5.09 -7.71 -5.86
C PHE A 23 -4.16 -8.09 -4.69
N LEU A 24 -2.85 -7.86 -4.80
CA LEU A 24 -1.92 -8.08 -3.68
C LEU A 24 -2.30 -7.24 -2.46
N GLY A 25 -2.65 -5.97 -2.66
CA GLY A 25 -3.13 -5.10 -1.57
C GLY A 25 -4.40 -5.63 -0.91
N SER A 26 -5.36 -6.10 -1.71
CA SER A 26 -6.62 -6.69 -1.22
C SER A 26 -6.39 -8.00 -0.49
N ALA A 27 -5.51 -8.87 -0.99
CA ALA A 27 -5.14 -10.12 -0.34
C ALA A 27 -4.46 -9.88 1.01
N HIS A 28 -3.57 -8.89 1.08
CA HIS A 28 -2.94 -8.50 2.34
C HIS A 28 -3.98 -7.98 3.36
N LEU A 29 -4.94 -7.17 2.93
CA LEU A 29 -6.04 -6.71 3.79
C LEU A 29 -6.92 -7.87 4.27
N ALA A 30 -7.18 -8.88 3.43
CA ALA A 30 -7.93 -10.06 3.82
C ALA A 30 -7.22 -10.87 4.92
N ILE A 31 -5.88 -10.96 4.88
CA ILE A 31 -5.07 -11.57 5.94
C ILE A 31 -5.17 -10.76 7.25
N LEU A 32 -5.26 -9.45 7.16
CA LEU A 32 -5.38 -8.58 8.34
C LEU A 32 -6.82 -8.49 8.89
N ALA A 33 -7.84 -8.89 8.13
CA ALA A 33 -9.24 -8.76 8.53
C ALA A 33 -9.55 -9.38 9.91
N PRO A 34 -9.04 -10.59 10.27
CA PRO A 34 -9.28 -11.18 11.58
C PRO A 34 -8.57 -10.44 12.74
N VAL A 35 -7.58 -9.62 12.43
CA VAL A 35 -6.83 -8.85 13.45
C VAL A 35 -7.70 -7.72 14.03
N SER A 36 -8.52 -7.07 13.21
CA SER A 36 -9.33 -5.92 13.60
C SER A 36 -10.25 -6.19 14.82
N PRO A 37 -11.12 -7.21 14.83
CA PRO A 37 -11.99 -7.48 15.97
C PRO A 37 -11.20 -7.89 17.23
N SER A 38 -10.05 -8.55 17.06
CA SER A 38 -9.19 -8.90 18.19
C SER A 38 -8.58 -7.65 18.85
N VAL A 39 -8.04 -6.73 18.03
CA VAL A 39 -7.48 -5.45 18.51
C VAL A 39 -8.55 -4.60 19.20
N THR A 40 -9.76 -4.54 18.63
CA THR A 40 -10.89 -3.81 19.23
C THR A 40 -11.23 -4.37 20.61
N ARG A 41 -11.31 -5.70 20.74
CA ARG A 41 -11.60 -6.36 22.03
C ARG A 41 -10.51 -6.11 23.07
N GLU A 42 -9.25 -6.28 22.70
CA GLU A 42 -8.10 -6.05 23.58
C GLU A 42 -8.03 -4.59 24.04
N ALA A 43 -8.27 -3.64 23.13
CA ALA A 43 -8.28 -2.22 23.44
C ALA A 43 -9.42 -1.83 24.40
N HIS A 44 -10.63 -2.42 24.25
CA HIS A 44 -11.74 -2.20 25.19
C HIS A 44 -11.49 -2.84 26.53
N GLY A 45 -10.78 -3.98 26.57
CA GLY A 45 -10.34 -4.64 27.81
C GLY A 45 -9.16 -3.96 28.52
N GLY A 46 -8.58 -2.91 27.93
CA GLY A 46 -7.41 -2.21 28.48
C GLY A 46 -6.07 -2.94 28.28
N ASP A 47 -6.05 -4.05 27.54
CA ASP A 47 -4.81 -4.84 27.27
C ASP A 47 -3.99 -4.23 26.12
N TRP A 48 -3.38 -3.10 26.41
CA TRP A 48 -2.55 -2.36 25.44
C TRP A 48 -1.26 -3.09 25.06
N ASP A 49 -0.77 -3.98 25.92
CA ASP A 49 0.44 -4.75 25.62
C ASP A 49 0.17 -5.82 24.57
N SER A 50 -0.99 -6.46 24.59
CA SER A 50 -1.44 -7.36 23.53
C SER A 50 -1.65 -6.62 22.21
N VAL A 51 -2.26 -5.43 22.21
CA VAL A 51 -2.40 -4.59 21.01
C VAL A 51 -1.03 -4.27 20.40
N ARG A 52 -0.06 -3.86 21.22
CA ARG A 52 1.32 -3.55 20.75
C ARG A 52 2.03 -4.78 20.20
N ARG A 53 1.88 -5.92 20.88
CA ARG A 53 2.48 -7.19 20.44
C ARG A 53 1.92 -7.60 19.09
N ARG A 54 0.60 -7.50 18.87
CA ARG A 54 -0.03 -7.78 17.57
C ARG A 54 0.46 -6.84 16.49
N LEU A 55 0.54 -5.53 16.77
CA LEU A 55 1.06 -4.58 15.81
C LEU A 55 2.49 -4.95 15.39
N ARG A 56 3.36 -5.28 16.36
CA ARG A 56 4.74 -5.71 16.09
C ARG A 56 4.79 -6.99 15.24
N LEU A 57 3.92 -7.96 15.51
CA LEU A 57 3.82 -9.18 14.69
C LEU A 57 3.34 -8.89 13.26
N CYS A 58 2.33 -8.03 13.11
CA CYS A 58 1.83 -7.67 11.79
C CYS A 58 2.89 -6.92 10.96
N ILE A 59 3.63 -5.99 11.55
CA ILE A 59 4.67 -5.21 10.87
C ILE A 59 5.96 -6.02 10.68
N GLY A 60 6.35 -6.84 11.66
CA GLY A 60 7.64 -7.55 11.63
C GLY A 60 7.60 -8.91 10.93
N LEU A 61 6.42 -9.52 10.81
CA LEU A 61 6.29 -10.87 10.24
C LEU A 61 5.26 -10.93 9.11
N VAL A 62 4.01 -10.48 9.37
CA VAL A 62 2.92 -10.67 8.39
C VAL A 62 3.14 -9.83 7.14
N TRP A 63 3.42 -8.54 7.31
CA TRP A 63 3.69 -7.65 6.18
C TRP A 63 4.93 -8.08 5.38
N PRO A 64 6.14 -8.21 5.95
CA PRO A 64 7.31 -8.58 5.17
C PRO A 64 7.22 -9.99 4.60
N GLY A 65 6.68 -10.95 5.34
CA GLY A 65 6.47 -12.31 4.87
C GLY A 65 5.54 -12.37 3.66
N PHE A 66 4.40 -11.66 3.71
CA PHE A 66 3.47 -11.58 2.59
C PHE A 66 4.13 -10.97 1.35
N PHE A 67 4.79 -9.84 1.48
CA PHE A 67 5.39 -9.16 0.34
C PHE A 67 6.66 -9.84 -0.18
N LEU A 68 7.36 -10.58 0.64
CA LEU A 68 8.45 -11.46 0.19
C LEU A 68 7.91 -12.57 -0.70
N VAL A 69 6.85 -13.26 -0.28
CA VAL A 69 6.18 -14.30 -1.09
C VAL A 69 5.61 -13.71 -2.37
N ALA A 70 4.96 -12.54 -2.28
CA ALA A 70 4.44 -11.83 -3.44
C ALA A 70 5.56 -11.42 -4.41
N GLY A 71 6.69 -10.93 -3.91
CA GLY A 71 7.87 -10.58 -4.70
C GLY A 71 8.45 -11.78 -5.44
N VAL A 72 8.60 -12.91 -4.76
CA VAL A 72 9.02 -14.18 -5.37
C VAL A 72 8.01 -14.62 -6.44
N GLY A 73 6.70 -14.51 -6.15
CA GLY A 73 5.64 -14.82 -7.11
C GLY A 73 5.73 -13.97 -8.37
N VAL A 74 5.92 -12.65 -8.22
CA VAL A 74 6.12 -11.73 -9.35
C VAL A 74 7.38 -12.09 -10.12
N TRP A 75 8.47 -12.41 -9.43
CA TRP A 75 9.73 -12.80 -10.07
C TRP A 75 9.59 -14.10 -10.88
N LEU A 76 8.91 -15.12 -10.35
CA LEU A 76 8.65 -16.38 -11.04
C LEU A 76 7.71 -16.23 -12.24
N THR A 77 6.70 -15.34 -12.13
CA THR A 77 5.75 -15.07 -13.22
C THR A 77 6.26 -14.05 -14.24
N HIS A 78 7.40 -13.45 -13.97
CA HIS A 78 8.03 -12.44 -14.79
C HIS A 78 8.13 -12.78 -16.29
N PRO A 79 8.50 -14.01 -16.75
CA PRO A 79 8.52 -14.33 -18.16
C PRO A 79 7.15 -14.21 -18.84
N TYR A 80 6.07 -14.46 -18.09
CA TYR A 80 4.70 -14.30 -18.58
C TYR A 80 4.31 -12.82 -18.67
N ILE A 81 4.64 -12.03 -17.65
CA ILE A 81 4.42 -10.58 -17.64
C ILE A 81 5.13 -9.94 -18.81
N LEU A 82 6.38 -10.35 -19.11
CA LEU A 82 7.14 -9.87 -20.26
C LEU A 82 6.52 -10.28 -21.59
N ARG A 83 5.96 -11.48 -21.73
CA ARG A 83 5.28 -11.93 -22.96
C ARG A 83 4.01 -11.15 -23.22
N VAL A 84 3.24 -10.85 -22.19
CA VAL A 84 2.02 -10.03 -22.29
C VAL A 84 2.35 -8.59 -22.69
N LEU A 85 3.51 -8.10 -22.26
CA LEU A 85 4.02 -6.75 -22.56
C LEU A 85 5.04 -6.74 -23.71
N ALA A 86 5.03 -7.75 -24.58
CA ALA A 86 6.05 -8.10 -25.56
C ALA A 86 6.48 -7.00 -26.57
N GLY A 87 5.92 -5.80 -26.49
CA GLY A 87 6.39 -4.64 -27.26
C GLY A 87 7.53 -3.84 -26.60
N HIS A 88 7.67 -3.88 -25.25
CA HIS A 88 8.63 -3.04 -24.53
C HIS A 88 9.13 -3.69 -23.22
N PRO A 89 10.01 -4.71 -23.30
CA PRO A 89 10.41 -5.54 -22.15
C PRO A 89 11.06 -4.73 -21.01
N ILE A 90 11.84 -3.70 -21.33
CA ILE A 90 12.54 -2.89 -20.30
C ILE A 90 11.56 -2.01 -19.53
N GLN A 91 10.60 -1.39 -20.21
CA GLN A 91 9.58 -0.56 -19.54
C GLN A 91 8.64 -1.41 -18.67
N ALA A 92 8.36 -2.64 -19.08
CA ALA A 92 7.57 -3.59 -18.31
C ALA A 92 8.20 -3.94 -16.95
N TYR A 93 9.50 -4.15 -16.93
CA TYR A 93 10.26 -4.45 -15.72
C TYR A 93 10.26 -3.30 -14.73
N GLN A 94 10.55 -2.09 -15.23
CA GLN A 94 10.53 -0.89 -14.41
C GLN A 94 9.14 -0.63 -13.83
N LEU A 95 8.10 -0.81 -14.66
CA LEU A 95 6.72 -0.64 -14.24
C LEU A 95 6.32 -1.65 -13.16
N ALA A 96 6.62 -2.93 -13.35
CA ALA A 96 6.32 -3.98 -12.37
C ALA A 96 7.07 -3.76 -11.05
N GLY A 97 8.35 -3.37 -11.11
CA GLY A 97 9.16 -3.04 -9.94
C GLY A 97 8.59 -1.86 -9.15
N LEU A 98 8.25 -0.76 -9.82
CA LEU A 98 7.64 0.42 -9.19
C LEU A 98 6.29 0.09 -8.54
N LEU A 99 5.43 -0.67 -9.23
CA LEU A 99 4.14 -1.07 -8.71
C LEU A 99 4.27 -2.05 -7.53
N LEU A 100 5.25 -2.95 -7.54
CA LEU A 100 5.52 -3.84 -6.41
C LEU A 100 5.96 -3.05 -5.18
N ILE A 101 6.88 -2.11 -5.33
CA ILE A 101 7.33 -1.25 -4.23
C ILE A 101 6.16 -0.41 -3.72
N ALA A 102 5.35 0.17 -4.61
CA ALA A 102 4.15 0.94 -4.23
C ALA A 102 3.14 0.06 -3.48
N ALA A 103 2.94 -1.20 -3.90
CA ALA A 103 2.08 -2.16 -3.21
C ALA A 103 2.63 -2.54 -1.83
N CYS A 104 3.95 -2.74 -1.70
CA CYS A 104 4.60 -2.96 -0.40
C CYS A 104 4.37 -1.80 0.56
N MET A 105 4.59 -0.56 0.10
CA MET A 105 4.34 0.65 0.90
C MET A 105 2.87 0.78 1.27
N GLY A 106 1.96 0.55 0.32
CA GLY A 106 0.52 0.53 0.54
C GLY A 106 0.11 -0.52 1.57
N GLY A 107 0.67 -1.73 1.50
CA GLY A 107 0.44 -2.79 2.49
C GLY A 107 0.91 -2.41 3.89
N PHE A 108 2.06 -1.74 4.01
CA PHE A 108 2.55 -1.19 5.27
C PHE A 108 1.56 -0.17 5.86
N ILE A 109 1.15 0.80 5.05
CA ILE A 109 0.16 1.81 5.42
C ILE A 109 -1.17 1.16 5.85
N ASN A 110 -1.66 0.18 5.07
CA ASN A 110 -2.88 -0.55 5.37
C ASN A 110 -2.82 -1.30 6.70
N THR A 111 -1.66 -1.86 7.07
CA THR A 111 -1.49 -2.50 8.37
C THR A 111 -1.76 -1.52 9.51
N TYR A 112 -1.15 -0.34 9.49
CA TYR A 112 -1.42 0.69 10.49
C TYR A 112 -2.87 1.20 10.44
N SER A 113 -3.42 1.35 9.23
CA SER A 113 -4.79 1.79 9.01
C SER A 113 -5.81 0.86 9.70
N VAL A 114 -5.62 -0.46 9.57
CA VAL A 114 -6.46 -1.46 10.25
C VAL A 114 -6.41 -1.27 11.78
N PHE A 115 -5.23 -1.04 12.35
CA PHE A 115 -5.10 -0.80 13.80
C PHE A 115 -5.76 0.50 14.24
N LEU A 116 -5.55 1.61 13.51
CA LEU A 116 -6.18 2.89 13.83
C LEU A 116 -7.71 2.83 13.74
N ASN A 117 -8.25 2.13 12.74
CA ASN A 117 -9.68 1.89 12.61
C ASN A 117 -10.23 1.07 13.79
N SER A 118 -9.52 0.01 14.19
CA SER A 118 -9.88 -0.84 15.31
C SER A 118 -9.86 -0.09 16.66
N LEU A 119 -9.05 0.96 16.75
CA LEU A 119 -8.97 1.86 17.90
C LEU A 119 -9.98 3.02 17.85
N GLY A 120 -10.82 3.11 16.80
CA GLY A 120 -11.81 4.16 16.63
C GLY A 120 -11.23 5.52 16.17
N LEU A 121 -9.98 5.55 15.71
CA LEU A 121 -9.28 6.79 15.31
C LEU A 121 -9.50 7.16 13.85
N VAL A 122 -10.74 6.99 13.37
CA VAL A 122 -11.12 7.18 11.95
C VAL A 122 -10.88 8.61 11.45
N LYS A 123 -11.09 9.62 12.30
CA LYS A 123 -10.86 11.03 11.93
C LYS A 123 -9.39 11.31 11.61
N MET A 124 -8.48 10.76 12.40
CA MET A 124 -7.04 10.87 12.16
C MET A 124 -6.64 10.20 10.86
N GLN A 125 -7.21 9.03 10.60
CA GLN A 125 -6.99 8.31 9.36
C GLN A 125 -7.49 9.11 8.14
N ALA A 126 -8.71 9.61 8.19
CA ALA A 126 -9.29 10.38 7.09
C ALA A 126 -8.45 11.61 6.74
N SER A 127 -7.99 12.37 7.74
CA SER A 127 -7.14 13.54 7.50
C SER A 127 -5.79 13.18 6.87
N ALA A 128 -5.13 12.13 7.35
CA ALA A 128 -3.87 11.66 6.78
C ALA A 128 -4.05 11.16 5.34
N SER A 129 -5.12 10.39 5.07
CA SER A 129 -5.45 9.92 3.73
C SER A 129 -5.72 11.07 2.76
N PHE A 130 -6.40 12.13 3.21
CA PHE A 130 -6.66 13.30 2.39
C PHE A 130 -5.37 13.99 1.96
N VAL A 131 -4.44 14.21 2.89
CA VAL A 131 -3.12 14.81 2.59
C VAL A 131 -2.34 13.95 1.58
N MET A 132 -2.40 12.63 1.70
CA MET A 132 -1.72 11.71 0.77
C MET A 132 -2.38 11.66 -0.62
N MET A 133 -3.70 11.79 -0.68
CA MET A 133 -4.46 11.73 -1.94
C MET A 133 -4.33 13.00 -2.79
N THR A 134 -4.10 14.17 -2.17
CA THR A 134 -4.02 15.45 -2.89
C THR A 134 -2.93 15.47 -3.98
N PRO A 135 -1.69 15.02 -3.74
CA PRO A 135 -0.67 14.95 -4.79
C PRO A 135 -1.00 13.95 -5.90
N LEU A 136 -1.81 12.92 -5.60
CA LEU A 136 -2.18 11.87 -6.55
C LEU A 136 -3.08 12.40 -7.68
N LEU A 137 -3.68 13.56 -7.53
CA LEU A 137 -4.46 14.22 -8.58
C LEU A 137 -3.57 14.88 -9.64
N VAL A 138 -2.41 15.40 -9.25
CA VAL A 138 -1.55 16.20 -10.15
C VAL A 138 -0.30 15.43 -10.57
N LEU A 139 0.35 14.73 -9.65
CA LEU A 139 1.63 14.08 -9.90
C LEU A 139 1.62 13.07 -11.07
N PRO A 140 0.58 12.20 -11.23
CA PRO A 140 0.51 11.28 -12.36
C PRO A 140 0.47 12.00 -13.71
N ILE A 141 -0.20 13.15 -13.78
CA ILE A 141 -0.32 13.94 -15.02
C ILE A 141 1.05 14.53 -15.39
N VAL A 142 1.75 15.08 -14.41
CA VAL A 142 3.07 15.70 -14.62
C VAL A 142 4.11 14.65 -14.97
N LEU A 143 4.23 13.59 -14.16
CA LEU A 143 5.26 12.57 -14.36
C LEU A 143 5.00 11.71 -15.61
N SER A 144 3.76 11.51 -16.00
CA SER A 144 3.44 10.76 -17.22
C SER A 144 3.91 11.47 -18.49
N ARG A 145 4.00 12.80 -18.48
CA ARG A 145 4.55 13.57 -19.64
C ARG A 145 6.04 13.34 -19.86
N TRP A 146 6.77 13.02 -18.78
CA TRP A 146 8.24 12.87 -18.83
C TRP A 146 8.67 11.41 -18.92
N MET A 147 7.98 10.52 -18.23
CA MET A 147 8.36 9.11 -18.07
C MET A 147 7.34 8.12 -18.64
N GLY A 148 6.34 8.62 -19.37
CA GLY A 148 5.30 7.76 -19.90
C GLY A 148 4.49 7.07 -18.80
N VAL A 149 4.13 5.83 -19.03
CA VAL A 149 3.31 5.02 -18.11
C VAL A 149 4.02 4.76 -16.77
N SER A 150 5.37 4.64 -16.79
CA SER A 150 6.17 4.48 -15.58
C SER A 150 6.05 5.69 -14.65
N GLY A 151 5.81 6.88 -15.19
CA GLY A 151 5.56 8.09 -14.42
C GLY A 151 4.30 8.01 -13.56
N ILE A 152 3.27 7.30 -14.01
CA ILE A 152 2.05 7.07 -13.22
C ILE A 152 2.34 6.17 -12.02
N ALA A 153 3.12 5.10 -12.23
CA ALA A 153 3.53 4.19 -11.15
C ALA A 153 4.46 4.90 -10.14
N LEU A 154 5.38 5.72 -10.63
CA LEU A 154 6.25 6.53 -9.80
C LEU A 154 5.47 7.55 -8.96
N ALA A 155 4.44 8.17 -9.54
CA ALA A 155 3.54 9.06 -8.80
C ALA A 155 2.88 8.35 -7.62
N ALA A 156 2.35 7.14 -7.84
CA ALA A 156 1.75 6.33 -6.78
C ALA A 156 2.76 6.01 -5.67
N LEU A 157 4.01 5.69 -6.04
CA LEU A 157 5.08 5.44 -5.09
C LEU A 157 5.39 6.69 -4.25
N ILE A 158 5.60 7.84 -4.89
CA ILE A 158 5.91 9.12 -4.21
C ILE A 158 4.78 9.49 -3.25
N CYS A 159 3.51 9.30 -3.63
CA CYS A 159 2.36 9.60 -2.78
C CYS A 159 2.27 8.68 -1.54
N ASN A 160 2.84 7.48 -1.59
CA ASN A 160 2.90 6.58 -0.44
C ASN A 160 4.02 6.94 0.57
N VAL A 161 5.07 7.66 0.15
CA VAL A 161 6.20 8.02 1.03
C VAL A 161 5.76 8.75 2.31
N PRO A 162 4.93 9.81 2.26
CA PRO A 162 4.44 10.46 3.47
C PRO A 162 3.69 9.48 4.39
N GLY A 163 2.92 8.56 3.81
CA GLY A 163 2.18 7.55 4.56
C GLY A 163 3.07 6.63 5.39
N VAL A 164 4.16 6.16 4.81
CA VAL A 164 5.11 5.30 5.55
C VAL A 164 5.69 5.99 6.78
N ILE A 165 5.75 7.31 6.79
CA ILE A 165 6.25 8.11 7.92
C ILE A 165 5.10 8.48 8.88
N ILE A 166 4.01 9.01 8.36
CA ILE A 166 2.90 9.58 9.15
C ILE A 166 2.15 8.51 9.95
N TRP A 167 1.85 7.35 9.33
CA TRP A 167 1.06 6.31 9.97
C TRP A 167 1.71 5.69 11.21
N PRO A 168 3.02 5.32 11.20
CA PRO A 168 3.70 4.87 12.40
C PRO A 168 3.73 5.92 13.51
N LEU A 169 3.95 7.20 13.15
CA LEU A 169 3.98 8.29 14.13
C LEU A 169 2.61 8.48 14.80
N TYR A 170 1.53 8.46 14.02
CA TYR A 170 0.17 8.59 14.54
C TYR A 170 -0.20 7.42 15.44
N THR A 171 0.11 6.19 15.02
CA THR A 171 -0.17 5.00 15.83
C THR A 171 0.63 5.00 17.13
N ARG A 172 1.92 5.38 17.09
CA ARG A 172 2.74 5.52 18.29
C ARG A 172 2.16 6.56 19.25
N ARG A 173 1.72 7.71 18.73
CA ARG A 173 1.09 8.76 19.54
C ARG A 173 -0.22 8.28 20.15
N ALA A 174 -1.07 7.61 19.37
CA ALA A 174 -2.33 7.06 19.85
C ALA A 174 -2.14 6.02 20.96
N LEU A 175 -1.17 5.12 20.79
CA LEU A 175 -0.85 4.11 21.81
C LEU A 175 -0.22 4.71 23.07
N ARG A 176 0.49 5.83 22.98
CA ARG A 176 1.04 6.55 24.15
C ARG A 176 -0.02 7.32 24.91
N LEU A 177 -0.90 8.03 24.18
CA LEU A 177 -1.97 8.82 24.82
C LEU A 177 -2.92 7.95 25.63
N LYS A 178 -3.25 6.76 25.15
CA LYS A 178 -4.11 5.82 25.89
C LYS A 178 -3.44 5.14 27.10
N LEU A 179 -2.10 5.27 27.25
CA LEU A 179 -1.39 4.82 28.47
C LEU A 179 -1.35 5.88 29.56
N LEU A 180 -1.60 7.14 29.23
CA LEU A 180 -1.62 8.24 30.20
C LEU A 180 -3.01 8.45 30.80
N ASP A 181 -4.04 7.85 30.19
CA ASP A 181 -5.44 7.93 30.63
C ASP A 181 -5.83 6.75 31.56
N VAL A 182 -4.85 5.93 31.97
CA VAL A 182 -4.97 4.86 32.98
C VAL A 182 -4.09 5.19 34.18
#